data_d4c8d906be0c8d5a7a3085f3cee1c100
#
_entry.id   d4c8d906be0c8d5a7a3085f3cee1c100
#
_cell.length_a   1.000
_cell.length_b   1.000
_cell.length_c   1.000
_cell.angle_alpha   90.00
_cell.angle_beta   90.00
_cell.angle_gamma   90.00
#
_symmetry.space_group_name_H-M   'P 1'
#
loop_
_entity.id
_entity.type
_entity.pdbx_description
1 polymer ?
#
loop_
_entity_poly.entity_id
_entity_poly.type
_entity_poly.pdbx_seq_one_letter_code
_entity_poly.pdbx_strand_id
1 'polypeptide(L)'
;MIRSLTLLLLTLLLAGPALGAELDGTLKKIKATNTITLGYREFARPFAFVGDDGKPAGYSVELCTRIAASIAKELALPSLQVKWVKVTPENRIQSVVNGTVDLECGSTTASLSRQEQVDFSLMTFLDGGSLLVTDASGVRGISTLGGKRVGVVPGTTTEKALATVLTKHAVTATVVPLKDHASGVAALDDRTIDAYASDRTILIGMGRTSKNPEKLSLVEEFFSYEPHGFVLKRGDAGFRLSVNRALAAMYRSAEVVPIFEKSFGSMSTAGPLIGAMYLMNGLPE
;
A
#
# COMPACT_ATOMS: atom_id res chain seq x y z
N MET A 1 23.77 27.71 -77.03
CA MET A 1 22.42 27.43 -76.50
C MET A 1 22.52 26.13 -75.68
N ILE A 2 22.74 26.27 -74.37
CA ILE A 2 22.88 25.13 -73.45
C ILE A 2 21.62 25.10 -72.55
N ARG A 3 20.80 24.07 -72.69
CA ARG A 3 19.61 23.85 -71.84
C ARG A 3 20.01 23.10 -70.57
N SER A 4 19.96 23.82 -69.45
CA SER A 4 20.12 23.22 -68.13
C SER A 4 18.85 22.47 -67.76
N LEU A 5 18.97 21.15 -67.51
CA LEU A 5 17.92 20.28 -67.02
C LEU A 5 18.03 20.20 -65.50
N THR A 6 17.15 20.89 -64.80
CA THR A 6 17.11 20.88 -63.34
C THR A 6 16.34 19.64 -62.90
N LEU A 7 17.03 18.66 -62.29
CA LEU A 7 16.48 17.44 -61.73
C LEU A 7 15.92 17.79 -60.34
N LEU A 8 14.59 17.78 -60.18
CA LEU A 8 13.90 17.97 -58.90
C LEU A 8 13.85 16.63 -58.20
N LEU A 9 14.73 16.42 -57.20
CA LEU A 9 14.71 15.23 -56.34
C LEU A 9 13.57 15.36 -55.30
N LEU A 10 12.47 14.69 -55.55
CA LEU A 10 11.34 14.59 -54.60
C LEU A 10 11.68 13.55 -53.52
N THR A 11 12.20 14.01 -52.39
CA THR A 11 12.43 13.15 -51.20
C THR A 11 11.09 12.82 -50.55
N LEU A 12 10.55 11.64 -50.83
CA LEU A 12 9.40 11.07 -50.12
C LEU A 12 9.86 10.67 -48.71
N LEU A 13 9.55 11.51 -47.70
CA LEU A 13 9.67 11.11 -46.29
C LEU A 13 8.60 10.05 -46.03
N LEU A 14 9.01 8.80 -46.01
CA LEU A 14 8.27 7.67 -45.46
C LEU A 14 8.20 7.87 -43.92
N ALA A 15 7.18 8.60 -43.45
CA ALA A 15 6.77 8.51 -42.05
C ALA A 15 6.24 7.10 -41.83
N GLY A 16 7.14 6.19 -41.44
CA GLY A 16 6.75 4.87 -40.96
C GLY A 16 5.82 5.07 -39.76
N PRO A 17 4.77 4.21 -39.60
CA PRO A 17 3.95 4.26 -38.41
C PRO A 17 4.90 4.07 -37.23
N ALA A 18 4.87 5.03 -36.28
CA ALA A 18 5.51 4.82 -34.98
C ALA A 18 4.87 3.55 -34.40
N LEU A 19 5.60 2.45 -34.42
CA LEU A 19 5.22 1.20 -33.75
C LEU A 19 5.11 1.57 -32.26
N GLY A 20 3.89 1.91 -31.82
CA GLY A 20 3.59 2.00 -30.40
C GLY A 20 4.06 0.68 -29.77
N ALA A 21 4.83 0.74 -28.70
CA ALA A 21 5.31 -0.46 -28.02
C ALA A 21 4.13 -1.41 -27.79
N GLU A 22 4.28 -2.66 -28.24
CA GLU A 22 3.21 -3.65 -28.08
C GLU A 22 2.93 -3.81 -26.59
N LEU A 23 1.64 -3.71 -26.19
CA LEU A 23 1.25 -3.90 -24.79
C LEU A 23 1.56 -5.34 -24.39
N ASP A 24 2.17 -5.51 -23.23
CA ASP A 24 2.47 -6.79 -22.60
C ASP A 24 1.85 -6.92 -21.20
N GLY A 25 2.07 -8.03 -20.55
CA GLY A 25 1.73 -8.25 -19.15
C GLY A 25 0.30 -7.87 -18.79
N THR A 26 0.17 -7.21 -17.66
CA THR A 26 -1.13 -6.80 -17.08
C THR A 26 -1.83 -5.75 -17.93
N LEU A 27 -1.11 -4.83 -18.58
CA LEU A 27 -1.73 -3.83 -19.46
C LEU A 27 -2.42 -4.49 -20.67
N LYS A 28 -1.79 -5.48 -21.30
CA LYS A 28 -2.39 -6.26 -22.40
C LYS A 28 -3.66 -6.97 -21.94
N LYS A 29 -3.61 -7.62 -20.76
CA LYS A 29 -4.79 -8.27 -20.14
C LYS A 29 -5.91 -7.26 -19.90
N ILE A 30 -5.62 -6.11 -19.27
CA ILE A 30 -6.62 -5.08 -18.99
C ILE A 30 -7.26 -4.57 -20.29
N LYS A 31 -6.45 -4.28 -21.31
CA LYS A 31 -6.95 -3.84 -22.62
C LYS A 31 -7.89 -4.87 -23.26
N ALA A 32 -7.55 -6.14 -23.16
CA ALA A 32 -8.34 -7.24 -23.77
C ALA A 32 -9.63 -7.54 -23.00
N THR A 33 -9.62 -7.42 -21.65
CA THR A 33 -10.76 -7.82 -20.80
C THR A 33 -11.61 -6.65 -20.31
N ASN A 34 -11.16 -5.42 -20.55
CA ASN A 34 -11.75 -4.19 -19.99
C ASN A 34 -11.94 -4.26 -18.45
N THR A 35 -11.06 -4.99 -17.76
CA THR A 35 -11.17 -5.22 -16.30
C THR A 35 -9.80 -5.15 -15.64
N ILE A 36 -9.73 -4.42 -14.53
CA ILE A 36 -8.62 -4.45 -13.58
C ILE A 36 -9.10 -5.07 -12.25
N THR A 37 -8.32 -5.99 -11.69
CA THR A 37 -8.63 -6.65 -10.42
C THR A 37 -7.73 -6.08 -9.32
N LEU A 38 -8.34 -5.41 -8.34
CA LEU A 38 -7.66 -4.74 -7.23
C LEU A 38 -7.88 -5.52 -5.93
N GLY A 39 -6.79 -5.85 -5.23
CA GLY A 39 -6.83 -6.49 -3.93
C GLY A 39 -6.97 -5.46 -2.80
N TYR A 40 -7.83 -5.72 -1.79
CA TYR A 40 -7.94 -4.84 -0.62
C TYR A 40 -8.08 -5.63 0.68
N ARG A 41 -7.73 -4.98 1.79
CA ARG A 41 -7.84 -5.52 3.15
C ARG A 41 -9.16 -5.08 3.80
N GLU A 42 -9.85 -6.00 4.50
CA GLU A 42 -11.13 -5.66 5.15
C GLU A 42 -10.98 -4.88 6.46
N PHE A 43 -9.86 -5.08 7.17
CA PHE A 43 -9.66 -4.59 8.54
C PHE A 43 -8.30 -3.88 8.71
N ALA A 44 -7.90 -3.03 7.78
CA ALA A 44 -6.64 -2.27 7.85
C ALA A 44 -6.90 -0.76 7.75
N ARG A 45 -7.82 -0.23 8.59
CA ARG A 45 -8.06 1.22 8.70
C ARG A 45 -6.76 1.95 9.10
N PRO A 46 -6.50 3.10 8.52
CA PRO A 46 -7.30 3.86 7.53
C PRO A 46 -6.93 3.55 6.07
N PHE A 47 -6.04 2.58 5.80
CA PHE A 47 -5.52 2.29 4.45
C PHE A 47 -6.54 1.58 3.56
N ALA A 48 -7.06 0.44 4.02
CA ALA A 48 -8.06 -0.34 3.31
C ALA A 48 -9.02 -1.02 4.30
N PHE A 49 -10.31 -0.91 4.07
CA PHE A 49 -11.34 -1.48 4.93
C PHE A 49 -12.67 -1.58 4.18
N VAL A 50 -13.65 -2.25 4.78
CA VAL A 50 -15.03 -2.22 4.31
C VAL A 50 -15.70 -0.96 4.88
N GLY A 51 -16.19 -0.09 4.00
CA GLY A 51 -16.96 1.11 4.37
C GLY A 51 -18.37 0.78 4.84
N ASP A 52 -19.09 1.79 5.32
CA ASP A 52 -20.43 1.64 5.85
C ASP A 52 -21.46 1.23 4.77
N ASP A 53 -21.16 1.49 3.50
CA ASP A 53 -21.89 1.06 2.32
C ASP A 53 -21.54 -0.36 1.85
N GLY A 54 -20.71 -1.09 2.60
CA GLY A 54 -20.22 -2.43 2.26
C GLY A 54 -19.17 -2.48 1.17
N LYS A 55 -18.69 -1.33 0.68
CA LYS A 55 -17.67 -1.26 -0.38
C LYS A 55 -16.27 -1.04 0.18
N PRO A 56 -15.22 -1.37 -0.60
CA PRO A 56 -13.86 -1.02 -0.25
C PRO A 56 -13.70 0.49 -0.06
N ALA A 57 -13.04 0.89 1.01
CA ALA A 57 -12.78 2.27 1.37
C ALA A 57 -11.38 2.41 2.00
N GLY A 58 -10.88 3.64 2.08
CA GLY A 58 -9.61 3.99 2.71
C GLY A 58 -8.62 4.63 1.75
N TYR A 59 -7.51 5.09 2.32
CA TYR A 59 -6.46 5.82 1.61
C TYR A 59 -5.92 5.06 0.41
N SER A 60 -5.50 3.81 0.61
CA SER A 60 -4.94 2.96 -0.46
C SER A 60 -5.97 2.62 -1.53
N VAL A 61 -7.22 2.42 -1.13
CA VAL A 61 -8.34 2.15 -2.05
C VAL A 61 -8.61 3.36 -2.95
N GLU A 62 -8.59 4.57 -2.39
CA GLU A 62 -8.76 5.81 -3.16
C GLU A 62 -7.63 6.01 -4.16
N LEU A 63 -6.35 5.84 -3.74
CA LEU A 63 -5.21 5.92 -4.65
C LEU A 63 -5.32 4.91 -5.79
N CYS A 64 -5.67 3.66 -5.50
CA CYS A 64 -5.82 2.62 -6.53
C CYS A 64 -6.99 2.90 -7.48
N THR A 65 -8.06 3.52 -7.00
CA THR A 65 -9.16 3.97 -7.84
C THR A 65 -8.68 5.02 -8.85
N ARG A 66 -7.85 5.97 -8.42
CA ARG A 66 -7.23 6.97 -9.31
C ARG A 66 -6.23 6.35 -10.28
N ILE A 67 -5.43 5.37 -9.83
CA ILE A 67 -4.54 4.59 -10.69
C ILE A 67 -5.35 3.88 -11.79
N ALA A 68 -6.45 3.21 -11.44
CA ALA A 68 -7.31 2.54 -12.42
C ALA A 68 -7.89 3.53 -13.45
N ALA A 69 -8.32 4.71 -13.02
CA ALA A 69 -8.79 5.76 -13.93
C ALA A 69 -7.68 6.26 -14.87
N SER A 70 -6.45 6.43 -14.36
CA SER A 70 -5.28 6.80 -15.17
C SER A 70 -4.95 5.75 -16.23
N ILE A 71 -4.96 4.46 -15.85
CA ILE A 71 -4.75 3.34 -16.77
C ILE A 71 -5.84 3.26 -17.84
N ALA A 72 -7.11 3.50 -17.46
CA ALA A 72 -8.21 3.55 -18.43
C ALA A 72 -7.96 4.63 -19.50
N LYS A 73 -7.50 5.80 -19.09
CA LYS A 73 -7.13 6.90 -19.99
C LYS A 73 -5.94 6.54 -20.88
N GLU A 74 -4.87 5.98 -20.31
CA GLU A 74 -3.67 5.53 -21.03
C GLU A 74 -4.02 4.50 -22.12
N LEU A 75 -4.89 3.55 -21.79
CA LEU A 75 -5.32 2.51 -22.70
C LEU A 75 -6.46 2.93 -23.64
N ALA A 76 -6.89 4.19 -23.61
CA ALA A 76 -8.04 4.70 -24.38
C ALA A 76 -9.28 3.78 -24.23
N LEU A 77 -9.60 3.40 -23.00
CA LEU A 77 -10.80 2.63 -22.66
C LEU A 77 -11.90 3.60 -22.22
N PRO A 78 -13.09 3.58 -22.86
CA PRO A 78 -14.19 4.48 -22.51
C PRO A 78 -14.75 4.19 -21.10
N SER A 79 -14.62 2.95 -20.64
CA SER A 79 -14.93 2.52 -19.28
C SER A 79 -14.00 1.38 -18.90
N LEU A 80 -13.55 1.34 -17.66
CA LEU A 80 -12.77 0.24 -17.11
C LEU A 80 -13.51 -0.33 -15.90
N GLN A 81 -13.79 -1.62 -15.92
CA GLN A 81 -14.40 -2.31 -14.81
C GLN A 81 -13.35 -2.54 -13.71
N VAL A 82 -13.61 -2.06 -12.51
CA VAL A 82 -12.78 -2.32 -11.32
C VAL A 82 -13.43 -3.44 -10.52
N LYS A 83 -12.74 -4.58 -10.44
CA LYS A 83 -13.14 -5.71 -9.61
C LYS A 83 -12.32 -5.71 -8.33
N TRP A 84 -12.98 -5.59 -7.17
CA TRP A 84 -12.32 -5.66 -5.87
C TRP A 84 -12.32 -7.10 -5.32
N VAL A 85 -11.18 -7.54 -4.84
CA VAL A 85 -10.97 -8.87 -4.24
C VAL A 85 -10.38 -8.70 -2.84
N LYS A 86 -11.00 -9.38 -1.86
CA LYS A 86 -10.51 -9.41 -0.49
C LYS A 86 -9.23 -10.22 -0.40
N VAL A 87 -8.22 -9.66 0.27
CA VAL A 87 -6.96 -10.34 0.56
C VAL A 87 -6.59 -10.21 2.04
N THR A 88 -5.79 -11.14 2.53
CA THR A 88 -5.28 -11.16 3.90
C THR A 88 -3.77 -10.91 3.92
N PRO A 89 -3.13 -10.63 5.07
CA PRO A 89 -1.67 -10.54 5.15
C PRO A 89 -0.96 -11.78 4.63
N GLU A 90 -1.54 -12.97 4.82
CA GLU A 90 -0.94 -14.24 4.44
C GLU A 90 -1.03 -14.49 2.93
N ASN A 91 -2.16 -14.14 2.28
CA ASN A 91 -2.40 -14.50 0.88
C ASN A 91 -2.16 -13.38 -0.13
N ARG A 92 -2.01 -12.10 0.27
CA ARG A 92 -1.93 -10.94 -0.63
C ARG A 92 -0.78 -11.03 -1.65
N ILE A 93 0.41 -11.48 -1.22
CA ILE A 93 1.56 -11.65 -2.11
C ILE A 93 1.27 -12.75 -3.13
N GLN A 94 0.80 -13.90 -2.65
CA GLN A 94 0.50 -15.04 -3.52
C GLN A 94 -0.66 -14.75 -4.49
N SER A 95 -1.63 -13.93 -4.08
CA SER A 95 -2.73 -13.50 -4.95
C SER A 95 -2.24 -12.67 -6.15
N VAL A 96 -1.19 -11.87 -5.96
CA VAL A 96 -0.54 -11.13 -7.06
C VAL A 96 0.32 -12.07 -7.91
N VAL A 97 1.13 -12.93 -7.30
CA VAL A 97 1.98 -13.91 -8.01
C VAL A 97 1.15 -14.78 -8.95
N ASN A 98 0.00 -15.26 -8.48
CA ASN A 98 -0.92 -16.13 -9.24
C ASN A 98 -1.82 -15.37 -10.22
N GLY A 99 -1.77 -14.03 -10.25
CA GLY A 99 -2.61 -13.22 -11.14
C GLY A 99 -4.10 -13.15 -10.75
N THR A 100 -4.47 -13.59 -9.54
CA THR A 100 -5.82 -13.41 -8.99
C THR A 100 -6.11 -11.92 -8.74
N VAL A 101 -5.08 -11.15 -8.45
CA VAL A 101 -5.08 -9.70 -8.23
C VAL A 101 -4.01 -9.09 -9.13
N ASP A 102 -4.34 -8.00 -9.81
CA ASP A 102 -3.40 -7.25 -10.64
C ASP A 102 -2.57 -6.27 -9.81
N LEU A 103 -3.21 -5.60 -8.85
CA LEU A 103 -2.59 -4.64 -7.95
C LEU A 103 -3.16 -4.81 -6.55
N GLU A 104 -2.32 -5.06 -5.55
CA GLU A 104 -2.73 -5.11 -4.15
C GLU A 104 -2.65 -3.72 -3.53
N CYS A 105 -3.79 -3.23 -3.05
CA CYS A 105 -4.07 -1.87 -2.61
C CYS A 105 -4.24 -1.80 -1.08
N GLY A 106 -3.27 -2.30 -0.37
CA GLY A 106 -3.27 -2.33 1.10
C GLY A 106 -2.20 -1.44 1.73
N SER A 107 -1.70 -1.91 2.87
CA SER A 107 -0.58 -1.35 3.63
C SER A 107 0.60 -2.34 3.61
N THR A 108 1.04 -2.73 2.42
CA THR A 108 2.08 -3.75 2.30
C THR A 108 3.45 -3.12 2.28
N THR A 109 4.27 -3.47 3.28
CA THR A 109 5.66 -3.02 3.40
C THR A 109 6.51 -3.55 2.26
N ALA A 110 7.20 -2.65 1.56
CA ALA A 110 8.15 -2.97 0.49
C ALA A 110 9.49 -3.43 1.08
N SER A 111 9.58 -4.73 1.41
CA SER A 111 10.81 -5.34 1.90
C SER A 111 11.58 -6.05 0.79
N LEU A 112 12.93 -6.16 0.94
CA LEU A 112 13.78 -6.85 -0.04
C LEU A 112 13.34 -8.32 -0.22
N SER A 113 13.01 -9.01 0.87
CA SER A 113 12.55 -10.41 0.79
C SER A 113 11.24 -10.59 0.02
N ARG A 114 10.32 -9.61 0.08
CA ARG A 114 9.09 -9.62 -0.73
C ARG A 114 9.38 -9.32 -2.20
N GLN A 115 10.38 -8.47 -2.48
CA GLN A 115 10.80 -8.15 -3.85
C GLN A 115 11.44 -9.33 -4.59
N GLU A 116 11.78 -10.41 -3.90
CA GLU A 116 12.16 -11.67 -4.55
C GLU A 116 10.98 -12.33 -5.28
N GLN A 117 9.74 -12.04 -4.88
CA GLN A 117 8.52 -12.66 -5.40
C GLN A 117 7.64 -11.70 -6.21
N VAL A 118 7.63 -10.42 -5.85
CA VAL A 118 6.75 -9.38 -6.42
C VAL A 118 7.51 -8.09 -6.64
N ASP A 119 6.95 -7.18 -7.43
CA ASP A 119 7.41 -5.80 -7.51
C ASP A 119 6.52 -4.88 -6.67
N PHE A 120 7.04 -3.68 -6.39
CA PHE A 120 6.32 -2.63 -5.68
C PHE A 120 6.25 -1.36 -6.52
N SER A 121 5.19 -0.60 -6.31
CA SER A 121 5.05 0.77 -6.81
C SER A 121 6.03 1.73 -6.12
N LEU A 122 6.01 3.00 -6.52
CA LEU A 122 6.51 4.10 -5.68
C LEU A 122 5.88 4.01 -4.28
N MET A 123 6.60 4.54 -3.28
CA MET A 123 6.07 4.56 -1.91
C MET A 123 4.75 5.31 -1.84
N THR A 124 3.80 4.72 -1.12
CA THR A 124 2.47 5.30 -0.89
C THR A 124 2.30 5.84 0.52
N PHE A 125 3.06 5.31 1.47
CA PHE A 125 3.07 5.74 2.86
C PHE A 125 4.37 5.36 3.55
N LEU A 126 4.64 5.99 4.70
CA LEU A 126 5.77 5.68 5.55
C LEU A 126 5.27 5.50 6.97
N ASP A 127 5.48 4.31 7.52
CA ASP A 127 5.03 3.94 8.86
C ASP A 127 6.14 3.25 9.66
N GLY A 128 5.83 2.83 10.86
CA GLY A 128 6.67 2.02 11.72
C GLY A 128 5.84 1.15 12.63
N GLY A 129 6.38 -0.01 13.02
CA GLY A 129 5.77 -0.91 13.99
C GLY A 129 5.79 -0.30 15.39
N SER A 130 4.64 -0.37 16.09
CA SER A 130 4.47 0.11 17.47
C SER A 130 3.50 -0.81 18.23
N LEU A 131 3.13 -0.41 19.44
CA LEU A 131 2.23 -1.17 20.32
C LEU A 131 1.01 -0.31 20.71
N LEU A 132 -0.17 -0.90 20.61
CA LEU A 132 -1.39 -0.40 21.24
C LEU A 132 -1.60 -1.20 22.53
N VAL A 133 -1.85 -0.52 23.63
CA VAL A 133 -1.94 -1.13 24.97
C VAL A 133 -3.14 -0.58 25.73
N THR A 134 -3.61 -1.32 26.73
CA THR A 134 -4.51 -0.75 27.72
C THR A 134 -3.71 -0.01 28.79
N ASP A 135 -4.23 1.07 29.34
CA ASP A 135 -3.57 1.84 30.42
C ASP A 135 -3.22 0.94 31.63
N ALA A 136 -4.06 -0.06 31.90
CA ALA A 136 -3.86 -1.03 32.98
C ALA A 136 -2.78 -2.07 32.73
N SER A 137 -2.28 -2.22 31.49
CA SER A 137 -1.29 -3.27 31.14
C SER A 137 0.09 -3.04 31.77
N GLY A 138 0.41 -1.80 32.09
CA GLY A 138 1.74 -1.40 32.57
C GLY A 138 2.81 -1.41 31.45
N VAL A 139 2.46 -1.73 30.20
CA VAL A 139 3.38 -1.71 29.06
C VAL A 139 3.65 -0.26 28.65
N ARG A 140 4.93 0.07 28.46
CA ARG A 140 5.41 1.42 28.03
C ARG A 140 6.39 1.34 26.84
N GLY A 141 6.80 0.14 26.43
CA GLY A 141 7.74 -0.12 25.34
C GLY A 141 8.15 -1.58 25.32
N ILE A 142 9.04 -1.94 24.41
CA ILE A 142 9.52 -3.31 24.23
C ILE A 142 10.12 -3.88 25.52
N SER A 143 10.90 -3.08 26.25
CA SER A 143 11.56 -3.50 27.50
C SER A 143 10.58 -3.93 28.61
N THR A 144 9.34 -3.49 28.54
CA THR A 144 8.30 -3.77 29.56
C THR A 144 7.35 -4.91 29.17
N LEU A 145 7.63 -5.62 28.06
CA LEU A 145 6.84 -6.76 27.58
C LEU A 145 7.15 -8.08 28.30
N GLY A 146 8.11 -8.10 29.23
CA GLY A 146 8.47 -9.30 29.99
C GLY A 146 7.24 -9.93 30.68
N GLY A 147 6.96 -11.21 30.38
CA GLY A 147 5.80 -11.93 30.91
C GLY A 147 4.44 -11.50 30.36
N LYS A 148 4.38 -10.57 29.40
CA LYS A 148 3.14 -10.07 28.79
C LYS A 148 2.73 -10.91 27.58
N ARG A 149 1.44 -10.87 27.25
CA ARG A 149 0.85 -11.44 26.03
C ARG A 149 0.78 -10.35 24.96
N VAL A 150 1.45 -10.57 23.84
CA VAL A 150 1.51 -9.60 22.74
C VAL A 150 0.85 -10.18 21.51
N GLY A 151 -0.28 -9.61 21.12
CA GLY A 151 -0.98 -10.02 19.89
C GLY A 151 -0.29 -9.45 18.64
N VAL A 152 -0.20 -10.24 17.60
CA VAL A 152 0.30 -9.81 16.28
C VAL A 152 -0.39 -10.59 15.17
N VAL A 153 -0.59 -9.96 14.02
CA VAL A 153 -1.19 -10.64 12.84
C VAL A 153 -0.09 -11.37 12.08
N PRO A 154 -0.20 -12.69 11.86
CA PRO A 154 0.76 -13.48 11.09
C PRO A 154 0.92 -12.99 9.64
N GLY A 155 2.09 -13.27 9.02
CA GLY A 155 2.41 -12.87 7.64
C GLY A 155 2.73 -11.38 7.47
N THR A 156 2.85 -10.62 8.59
CA THR A 156 3.26 -9.22 8.57
C THR A 156 4.76 -9.07 8.79
N THR A 157 5.32 -7.93 8.37
CA THR A 157 6.69 -7.51 8.72
C THR A 157 6.80 -7.20 10.20
N THR A 158 5.74 -6.68 10.80
CA THR A 158 5.63 -6.40 12.24
C THR A 158 5.82 -7.65 13.09
N GLU A 159 5.26 -8.81 12.67
CA GLU A 159 5.48 -10.09 13.36
C GLU A 159 6.98 -10.45 13.44
N LYS A 160 7.67 -10.34 12.28
CA LYS A 160 9.12 -10.62 12.20
C LYS A 160 9.94 -9.61 13.01
N ALA A 161 9.58 -8.34 12.92
CA ALA A 161 10.25 -7.27 13.65
C ALA A 161 10.07 -7.43 15.16
N LEU A 162 8.86 -7.77 15.63
CA LEU A 162 8.57 -8.05 17.04
C LEU A 162 9.46 -9.18 17.56
N ALA A 163 9.53 -10.30 16.87
CA ALA A 163 10.39 -11.43 17.25
C ALA A 163 11.88 -11.00 17.35
N THR A 164 12.33 -10.20 16.38
CA THR A 164 13.70 -9.68 16.34
C THR A 164 14.00 -8.78 17.54
N VAL A 165 13.12 -7.83 17.85
CA VAL A 165 13.39 -6.87 18.95
C VAL A 165 13.25 -7.53 20.32
N LEU A 166 12.32 -8.48 20.51
CA LEU A 166 12.22 -9.26 21.74
C LEU A 166 13.54 -10.02 22.01
N THR A 167 14.08 -10.68 20.99
CA THR A 167 15.38 -11.35 21.09
C THR A 167 16.52 -10.37 21.39
N LYS A 168 16.60 -9.26 20.65
CA LYS A 168 17.62 -8.23 20.81
C LYS A 168 17.66 -7.65 22.23
N HIS A 169 16.50 -7.47 22.85
CA HIS A 169 16.38 -6.90 24.19
C HIS A 169 16.33 -7.96 25.30
N ALA A 170 16.48 -9.25 24.96
CA ALA A 170 16.37 -10.38 25.90
C ALA A 170 15.04 -10.36 26.70
N VAL A 171 13.94 -9.96 26.04
CA VAL A 171 12.60 -9.89 26.62
C VAL A 171 11.83 -11.15 26.26
N THR A 172 11.31 -11.85 27.28
CA THR A 172 10.44 -13.02 27.08
C THR A 172 8.97 -12.59 27.18
N ALA A 173 8.26 -12.58 26.06
CA ALA A 173 6.83 -12.30 25.98
C ALA A 173 6.11 -13.50 25.32
N THR A 174 4.83 -13.66 25.61
CA THR A 174 3.98 -14.65 24.91
C THR A 174 3.39 -14.00 23.68
N VAL A 175 3.86 -14.39 22.49
CA VAL A 175 3.30 -13.89 21.21
C VAL A 175 2.02 -14.66 20.89
N VAL A 176 0.92 -13.93 20.70
CA VAL A 176 -0.41 -14.47 20.41
C VAL A 176 -0.76 -14.16 18.96
N PRO A 177 -0.92 -15.18 18.09
CA PRO A 177 -1.32 -14.95 16.71
C PRO A 177 -2.78 -14.49 16.64
N LEU A 178 -3.03 -13.43 15.87
CA LEU A 178 -4.34 -12.83 15.67
C LEU A 178 -4.82 -13.09 14.23
N LYS A 179 -6.11 -13.33 14.07
CA LYS A 179 -6.70 -13.55 12.74
C LYS A 179 -6.57 -12.34 11.83
N ASP A 180 -6.81 -11.14 12.37
CA ASP A 180 -6.82 -9.86 11.65
C ASP A 180 -6.67 -8.69 12.63
N HIS A 181 -6.65 -7.46 12.13
CA HIS A 181 -6.52 -6.28 12.98
C HIS A 181 -7.76 -6.03 13.86
N ALA A 182 -8.95 -6.45 13.44
CA ALA A 182 -10.16 -6.32 14.26
C ALA A 182 -10.10 -7.24 15.49
N SER A 183 -9.63 -8.48 15.32
CA SER A 183 -9.41 -9.40 16.44
C SER A 183 -8.33 -8.91 17.42
N GLY A 184 -7.36 -8.10 16.94
CA GLY A 184 -6.36 -7.46 17.79
C GLY A 184 -6.97 -6.47 18.78
N VAL A 185 -7.85 -5.60 18.30
CA VAL A 185 -8.57 -4.64 19.17
C VAL A 185 -9.53 -5.37 20.11
N ALA A 186 -10.29 -6.36 19.60
CA ALA A 186 -11.17 -7.16 20.44
C ALA A 186 -10.41 -7.88 21.56
N ALA A 187 -9.23 -8.42 21.28
CA ALA A 187 -8.40 -9.10 22.26
C ALA A 187 -7.86 -8.15 23.36
N LEU A 188 -7.60 -6.87 23.03
CA LEU A 188 -7.28 -5.83 24.03
C LEU A 188 -8.51 -5.50 24.89
N ASP A 189 -9.68 -5.30 24.26
CA ASP A 189 -10.95 -5.02 24.95
C ASP A 189 -11.32 -6.13 25.93
N ASP A 190 -11.13 -7.39 25.52
CA ASP A 190 -11.44 -8.58 26.32
C ASP A 190 -10.28 -8.98 27.24
N ARG A 191 -9.17 -8.20 27.26
CA ARG A 191 -7.98 -8.44 28.10
C ARG A 191 -7.35 -9.83 27.91
N THR A 192 -7.47 -10.41 26.73
CA THR A 192 -6.80 -11.67 26.38
C THR A 192 -5.37 -11.48 25.94
N ILE A 193 -5.02 -10.24 25.55
CA ILE A 193 -3.64 -9.76 25.33
C ILE A 193 -3.40 -8.49 26.13
N ASP A 194 -2.13 -8.18 26.39
CA ASP A 194 -1.69 -7.00 27.16
C ASP A 194 -1.19 -5.89 26.24
N ALA A 195 -0.76 -6.23 25.03
CA ALA A 195 -0.34 -5.33 23.97
C ALA A 195 -0.71 -5.90 22.60
N TYR A 196 -0.99 -5.03 21.64
CA TYR A 196 -1.21 -5.37 20.25
C TYR A 196 -0.16 -4.68 19.37
N ALA A 197 0.63 -5.47 18.64
CA ALA A 197 1.70 -5.01 17.76
C ALA A 197 1.23 -4.91 16.31
N SER A 198 1.38 -3.75 15.69
CA SER A 198 1.10 -3.49 14.27
C SER A 198 1.77 -2.20 13.83
N ASP A 199 1.58 -1.83 12.56
CA ASP A 199 1.91 -0.51 12.03
C ASP A 199 1.16 0.56 12.84
N ARG A 200 1.87 1.61 13.26
CA ARG A 200 1.33 2.65 14.16
C ARG A 200 0.04 3.26 13.63
N THR A 201 -0.02 3.55 12.34
CA THR A 201 -1.21 4.14 11.73
C THR A 201 -2.40 3.19 11.75
N ILE A 202 -2.17 1.88 11.57
CA ILE A 202 -3.21 0.87 11.72
C ILE A 202 -3.67 0.80 13.18
N LEU A 203 -2.76 0.83 14.15
CA LEU A 203 -3.10 0.84 15.58
C LEU A 203 -4.01 2.03 15.92
N ILE A 204 -3.70 3.24 15.41
CA ILE A 204 -4.53 4.43 15.59
C ILE A 204 -5.92 4.24 14.95
N GLY A 205 -5.95 3.81 13.70
CA GLY A 205 -7.20 3.64 12.94
C GLY A 205 -8.11 2.57 13.54
N MET A 206 -7.54 1.46 13.93
CA MET A 206 -8.27 0.33 14.52
C MET A 206 -8.61 0.56 15.98
N GLY A 207 -7.74 1.22 16.76
CA GLY A 207 -8.00 1.55 18.16
C GLY A 207 -9.27 2.37 18.36
N ARG A 208 -9.64 3.19 17.38
CA ARG A 208 -10.91 3.94 17.38
C ARG A 208 -12.15 3.03 17.29
N THR A 209 -12.00 1.77 16.92
CA THR A 209 -13.09 0.78 16.87
C THR A 209 -13.24 -0.01 18.17
N SER A 210 -12.40 0.23 19.17
CA SER A 210 -12.50 -0.36 20.50
C SER A 210 -13.82 0.00 21.18
N LYS A 211 -14.28 -0.85 22.09
CA LYS A 211 -15.40 -0.57 22.99
C LYS A 211 -15.09 0.57 23.98
N ASN A 212 -13.79 0.77 24.28
CA ASN A 212 -13.30 1.79 25.22
C ASN A 212 -12.03 2.45 24.67
N PRO A 213 -12.12 3.20 23.56
CA PRO A 213 -10.94 3.76 22.91
C PRO A 213 -10.12 4.71 23.81
N GLU A 214 -10.79 5.35 24.78
CA GLU A 214 -10.17 6.24 25.77
C GLU A 214 -9.29 5.52 26.82
N LYS A 215 -9.37 4.19 26.90
CA LYS A 215 -8.53 3.34 27.77
C LYS A 215 -7.34 2.74 27.03
N LEU A 216 -7.20 3.05 25.74
CA LEU A 216 -6.12 2.57 24.93
C LEU A 216 -5.07 3.67 24.75
N SER A 217 -3.83 3.29 24.96
CA SER A 217 -2.67 4.18 24.73
C SER A 217 -1.75 3.59 23.66
N LEU A 218 -1.23 4.47 22.83
CA LEU A 218 -0.24 4.11 21.83
C LEU A 218 1.15 4.31 22.43
N VAL A 219 1.99 3.28 22.36
CA VAL A 219 3.38 3.40 22.78
C VAL A 219 4.14 4.27 21.78
N GLU A 220 4.96 5.21 22.25
CA GLU A 220 5.67 6.13 21.36
C GLU A 220 6.84 5.47 20.61
N GLU A 221 7.38 4.39 21.16
CA GLU A 221 8.50 3.66 20.58
C GLU A 221 8.12 3.00 19.26
N PHE A 222 8.95 3.21 18.23
CA PHE A 222 8.92 2.45 16.99
C PHE A 222 9.97 1.33 17.06
N PHE A 223 9.59 0.12 16.68
CA PHE A 223 10.51 -1.02 16.65
C PHE A 223 10.78 -1.55 15.23
N SER A 224 10.13 -0.98 14.22
CA SER A 224 10.41 -1.29 12.81
C SER A 224 10.21 -0.07 11.91
N TYR A 225 10.71 -0.19 10.68
CA TYR A 225 10.52 0.73 9.57
C TYR A 225 9.66 0.06 8.52
N GLU A 226 8.54 0.70 8.16
CA GLU A 226 7.51 0.11 7.31
C GLU A 226 7.18 1.04 6.12
N PRO A 227 8.01 1.05 5.05
CA PRO A 227 7.70 1.76 3.82
C PRO A 227 6.64 1.00 3.03
N HIS A 228 5.46 1.58 2.84
CA HIS A 228 4.38 0.94 2.08
C HIS A 228 4.49 1.23 0.59
N GLY A 229 4.12 0.24 -0.22
CA GLY A 229 3.92 0.35 -1.66
C GLY A 229 2.85 -0.64 -2.11
N PHE A 230 2.24 -0.37 -3.25
CA PHE A 230 1.29 -1.31 -3.84
C PHE A 230 2.04 -2.47 -4.49
N VAL A 231 1.51 -3.69 -4.31
CA VAL A 231 2.15 -4.91 -4.81
C VAL A 231 1.62 -5.23 -6.19
N LEU A 232 2.51 -5.52 -7.11
CA LEU A 232 2.21 -5.95 -8.47
C LEU A 232 3.12 -7.10 -8.91
N LYS A 233 2.77 -7.74 -10.01
CA LYS A 233 3.49 -8.91 -10.50
C LYS A 233 4.95 -8.56 -10.82
N ARG A 234 5.88 -9.41 -10.36
CA ARG A 234 7.31 -9.22 -10.61
C ARG A 234 7.62 -9.26 -12.11
N GLY A 235 8.44 -8.31 -12.56
CA GLY A 235 8.88 -8.20 -13.94
C GLY A 235 7.86 -7.56 -14.89
N ASP A 236 6.68 -7.17 -14.43
CA ASP A 236 5.69 -6.43 -15.23
C ASP A 236 6.04 -4.94 -15.28
N ALA A 237 7.10 -4.62 -16.00
CA ALA A 237 7.69 -3.28 -16.03
C ALA A 237 6.73 -2.24 -16.63
N GLY A 238 5.96 -2.61 -17.66
CA GLY A 238 4.99 -1.73 -18.30
C GLY A 238 3.88 -1.33 -17.33
N PHE A 239 3.26 -2.31 -16.68
CA PHE A 239 2.21 -2.05 -15.70
C PHE A 239 2.73 -1.26 -14.50
N ARG A 240 3.92 -1.61 -13.98
CA ARG A 240 4.55 -0.85 -12.89
C ARG A 240 4.81 0.61 -13.27
N LEU A 241 5.25 0.87 -14.51
CA LEU A 241 5.46 2.23 -15.00
C LEU A 241 4.16 3.02 -15.02
N SER A 242 3.06 2.45 -15.51
CA SER A 242 1.73 3.08 -15.53
C SER A 242 1.22 3.38 -14.12
N VAL A 243 1.36 2.45 -13.17
CA VAL A 243 1.04 2.66 -11.76
C VAL A 243 1.88 3.80 -11.16
N ASN A 244 3.19 3.80 -11.41
CA ASN A 244 4.10 4.81 -10.90
C ASN A 244 3.84 6.20 -11.50
N ARG A 245 3.54 6.30 -12.79
CA ARG A 245 3.14 7.56 -13.43
C ARG A 245 1.89 8.16 -12.79
N ALA A 246 0.88 7.32 -12.53
CA ALA A 246 -0.34 7.77 -11.86
C ALA A 246 -0.05 8.29 -10.45
N LEU A 247 0.75 7.59 -9.65
CA LEU A 247 1.16 8.03 -8.31
C LEU A 247 1.99 9.31 -8.37
N ALA A 248 3.02 9.37 -9.21
CA ALA A 248 3.88 10.54 -9.34
C ALA A 248 3.08 11.79 -9.78
N ALA A 249 2.12 11.62 -10.71
CA ALA A 249 1.23 12.71 -11.11
C ALA A 249 0.38 13.23 -9.95
N MET A 250 -0.22 12.36 -9.13
CA MET A 250 -0.99 12.75 -7.93
C MET A 250 -0.11 13.47 -6.91
N TYR A 251 1.16 13.07 -6.76
CA TYR A 251 2.10 13.72 -5.84
C TYR A 251 2.52 15.11 -6.34
N ARG A 252 2.85 15.25 -7.62
CA ARG A 252 3.22 16.55 -8.24
C ARG A 252 2.06 17.56 -8.24
N SER A 253 0.84 17.09 -8.51
CA SER A 253 -0.35 17.95 -8.55
C SER A 253 -0.94 18.24 -7.18
N ALA A 254 -0.38 17.67 -6.11
CA ALA A 254 -0.94 17.68 -4.77
C ALA A 254 -2.36 17.06 -4.63
N GLU A 255 -2.83 16.31 -5.63
CA GLU A 255 -4.10 15.59 -5.57
C GLU A 255 -4.13 14.56 -4.43
N VAL A 256 -2.97 14.09 -3.98
CA VAL A 256 -2.84 13.21 -2.82
C VAL A 256 -3.26 13.90 -1.51
N VAL A 257 -3.17 15.22 -1.39
CA VAL A 257 -3.45 15.94 -0.13
C VAL A 257 -4.88 15.73 0.35
N PRO A 258 -5.95 16.03 -0.43
CA PRO A 258 -7.31 15.78 0.02
C PRO A 258 -7.60 14.28 0.28
N ILE A 259 -6.93 13.36 -0.44
CA ILE A 259 -7.05 11.92 -0.19
C ILE A 259 -6.45 11.57 1.18
N PHE A 260 -5.28 12.14 1.49
CA PHE A 260 -4.64 11.99 2.78
C PHE A 260 -5.53 12.56 3.89
N GLU A 261 -5.98 13.80 3.77
CA GLU A 261 -6.75 14.49 4.80
C GLU A 261 -8.08 13.81 5.12
N LYS A 262 -8.74 13.26 4.12
CA LYS A 262 -9.95 12.44 4.30
C LYS A 262 -9.70 11.21 5.17
N SER A 263 -8.51 10.64 5.10
CA SER A 263 -8.17 9.36 5.75
C SER A 263 -7.49 9.52 7.11
N PHE A 264 -6.64 10.55 7.24
CA PHE A 264 -5.73 10.72 8.38
C PHE A 264 -5.93 12.04 9.14
N GLY A 265 -6.71 12.97 8.61
CA GLY A 265 -6.81 14.35 9.11
C GLY A 265 -5.82 15.29 8.41
N SER A 266 -5.68 16.52 8.93
CA SER A 266 -4.90 17.56 8.26
C SER A 266 -3.47 17.10 7.88
N MET A 267 -3.05 17.39 6.65
CA MET A 267 -1.70 17.13 6.15
C MET A 267 -0.63 17.83 7.00
N SER A 268 -0.95 18.95 7.63
CA SER A 268 -0.03 19.67 8.53
C SER A 268 0.37 18.85 9.77
N THR A 269 -0.42 17.83 10.11
CA THR A 269 -0.15 16.92 11.24
C THR A 269 0.57 15.63 10.83
N ALA A 270 0.77 15.41 9.51
CA ALA A 270 1.40 14.19 8.97
C ALA A 270 2.89 14.05 9.31
N GLY A 271 3.49 15.14 9.79
CA GLY A 271 4.94 15.21 10.00
C GLY A 271 5.74 15.40 8.70
N PRO A 272 6.99 15.87 8.80
CA PRO A 272 7.80 16.24 7.64
C PRO A 272 8.16 15.06 6.74
N LEU A 273 8.23 13.83 7.27
CA LEU A 273 8.63 12.65 6.50
C LEU A 273 7.63 12.25 5.42
N ILE A 274 6.33 12.38 5.68
CA ILE A 274 5.28 12.08 4.68
C ILE A 274 5.33 13.09 3.55
N GLY A 275 5.48 14.39 3.87
CA GLY A 275 5.64 15.42 2.84
C GLY A 275 6.89 15.22 1.99
N ALA A 276 8.03 14.89 2.61
CA ALA A 276 9.28 14.57 1.91
C ALA A 276 9.12 13.32 1.03
N MET A 277 8.43 12.30 1.50
CA MET A 277 8.16 11.09 0.70
C MET A 277 7.38 11.44 -0.57
N TYR A 278 6.30 12.22 -0.48
CA TYR A 278 5.55 12.63 -1.67
C TYR A 278 6.40 13.46 -2.64
N LEU A 279 7.20 14.40 -2.10
CA LEU A 279 8.10 15.22 -2.92
C LEU A 279 9.10 14.35 -3.68
N MET A 280 9.76 13.40 -3.00
CA MET A 280 10.77 12.53 -3.62
C MET A 280 10.15 11.52 -4.61
N ASN A 281 8.91 11.10 -4.41
CA ASN A 281 8.20 10.18 -5.30
C ASN A 281 7.40 10.91 -6.39
N GLY A 282 7.35 12.24 -6.38
CA GLY A 282 6.79 13.08 -7.44
C GLY A 282 7.72 13.17 -8.65
N LEU A 283 8.15 12.02 -9.19
CA LEU A 283 9.12 11.94 -10.29
C LEU A 283 8.66 12.73 -11.52
N PRO A 284 9.56 13.44 -12.21
CA PRO A 284 9.24 14.12 -13.49
C PRO A 284 8.91 13.10 -14.59
N GLU A 285 8.23 13.56 -15.68
CA GLU A 285 8.00 12.76 -16.88
C GLU A 285 9.30 12.57 -17.69
#